data_6652e2b3f87766ef80d0de85f6ffbe62
#
_entry.id   6652e2b3f87766ef80d0de85f6ffbe62
#
_cell.length_a   1.000
_cell.length_b   1.000
_cell.length_c   1.000
_cell.angle_alpha   90.00
_cell.angle_beta   90.00
_cell.angle_gamma   90.00
#
_symmetry.space_group_name_H-M   'P 1'
#
loop_
_entity.id
_entity.type
_entity.pdbx_description
1 polymer ?
#
loop_
_entity_poly.entity_id
_entity_poly.type
_entity_poly.pdbx_seq_one_letter_code
_entity_poly.pdbx_strand_id
1 'polypeptide(L)'
;MSVQVHVSSPTNPASAKSRDGWYLIGCLAPEKSLSEIKIDSPTFVIGRRPEADLQIASQCVSARHAEILQIGPHLFIRDLGSTNGTYLNRQQVKTPSPIAVGDHIEIANVEFRVEFRNGSSRDPRRELESLKKTTQAVDILESNWVLSQFDLLMNEGLITPAYQPILSLRDGQTVGYESLARTSLVGLENPAEMFHTAEMVKKEVELSIICRQKALENCGFLPLNTSLFVNTHSSEQFKKDIFPSLLEVRHQCPQLELVVEIHEGAIHDPYLTAEFCELVRDLGYKVAYDDFGAGQSRLLELVKSPPDYLKFDASLIRDVHQCNPYQRRMLKMLVDMCHDVPVMTIAEGVESRDEAEACLDLGFDMGQGYYFGRPKPAAAYETSDNPLIPVSN
;
A
#
# COMPACT_ATOMS: atom_id res chain seq x y z
N MET A 1 -30.39 5.42 25.37
CA MET A 1 -30.06 4.32 24.45
C MET A 1 -29.06 3.44 25.15
N SER A 2 -29.40 2.16 25.34
CA SER A 2 -28.57 1.22 26.10
C SER A 2 -27.35 0.80 25.30
N VAL A 3 -26.14 0.91 25.87
CA VAL A 3 -24.89 0.45 25.29
C VAL A 3 -24.76 -1.03 25.60
N GLN A 4 -24.79 -1.91 24.59
CA GLN A 4 -24.49 -3.33 24.76
C GLN A 4 -23.04 -3.57 24.41
N VAL A 5 -22.34 -4.33 25.26
CA VAL A 5 -20.93 -4.70 25.08
C VAL A 5 -20.82 -6.22 25.04
N HIS A 6 -20.13 -6.72 24.02
CA HIS A 6 -19.71 -8.11 23.95
C HIS A 6 -18.18 -8.18 24.00
N VAL A 7 -17.65 -8.96 24.94
CA VAL A 7 -16.26 -9.41 24.95
C VAL A 7 -16.26 -10.81 24.38
N SER A 8 -15.60 -11.02 23.26
CA SER A 8 -15.42 -12.36 22.69
C SER A 8 -14.44 -13.14 23.55
N SER A 9 -14.95 -14.07 24.38
CA SER A 9 -14.12 -15.00 25.14
C SER A 9 -13.84 -16.23 24.29
N PRO A 10 -12.58 -16.64 24.07
CA PRO A 10 -12.29 -17.97 23.54
C PRO A 10 -12.55 -19.01 24.63
N THR A 11 -13.51 -19.89 24.38
CA THR A 11 -13.79 -21.07 25.19
C THR A 11 -12.70 -22.11 24.98
N ASN A 12 -11.72 -22.18 25.90
CA ASN A 12 -10.95 -23.38 26.15
C ASN A 12 -10.55 -23.47 27.64
N PRO A 13 -11.02 -24.45 28.42
CA PRO A 13 -10.72 -24.56 29.83
C PRO A 13 -9.48 -25.45 30.01
N ALA A 14 -8.29 -24.88 30.14
CA ALA A 14 -7.16 -25.44 30.89
C ALA A 14 -5.85 -24.65 30.61
N SER A 15 -5.66 -23.58 31.33
CA SER A 15 -4.36 -23.13 31.90
C SER A 15 -4.65 -21.95 32.79
N ALA A 16 -4.10 -21.94 34.01
CA ALA A 16 -4.14 -20.76 34.88
C ALA A 16 -3.38 -19.63 34.18
N LYS A 17 -4.11 -18.76 33.44
CA LYS A 17 -3.54 -17.60 32.76
C LYS A 17 -2.96 -16.70 33.87
N SER A 18 -1.67 -16.38 33.75
CA SER A 18 -0.97 -15.39 34.54
C SER A 18 -1.85 -14.12 34.65
N ARG A 19 -2.04 -13.62 35.88
CA ARG A 19 -2.74 -12.36 36.12
C ARG A 19 -1.88 -11.16 35.74
N ASP A 20 -0.67 -11.38 35.28
CA ASP A 20 0.27 -10.34 34.89
C ASP A 20 -0.12 -9.78 33.52
N GLY A 21 -0.02 -8.46 33.35
CA GLY A 21 -0.30 -7.78 32.11
C GLY A 21 -1.00 -6.44 32.25
N TRP A 22 -1.29 -5.85 31.12
CA TRP A 22 -1.98 -4.57 30.99
C TRP A 22 -3.49 -4.74 30.98
N TYR A 23 -4.19 -3.79 31.60
CA TYR A 23 -5.65 -3.78 31.73
C TYR A 23 -6.20 -2.38 31.46
N LEU A 24 -7.37 -2.34 30.79
CA LEU A 24 -8.26 -1.19 30.74
C LEU A 24 -9.37 -1.37 31.79
N ILE A 25 -9.52 -0.40 32.66
CA ILE A 25 -10.56 -0.40 33.68
C ILE A 25 -11.53 0.74 33.38
N GLY A 26 -12.79 0.43 33.11
CA GLY A 26 -13.80 1.43 32.73
C GLY A 26 -15.23 0.94 32.89
N CYS A 27 -16.19 1.86 32.80
CA CYS A 27 -17.61 1.55 32.83
C CYS A 27 -18.14 1.47 31.39
N LEU A 28 -18.50 0.27 30.93
CA LEU A 28 -18.95 0.03 29.56
C LEU A 28 -20.48 0.07 29.39
N ALA A 29 -21.24 0.07 30.47
CA ALA A 29 -22.69 0.09 30.45
C ALA A 29 -23.27 1.12 31.44
N PRO A 30 -24.50 1.59 31.22
CA PRO A 30 -25.16 2.49 32.17
C PRO A 30 -25.39 1.90 33.56
N GLU A 31 -25.25 0.60 33.71
CA GLU A 31 -25.31 -0.12 35.00
C GLU A 31 -23.93 -0.22 35.63
N LYS A 32 -23.41 0.87 36.11
CA LYS A 32 -22.35 1.14 37.12
C LYS A 32 -21.39 0.01 37.56
N SER A 33 -21.15 -1.04 36.80
CA SER A 33 -20.13 -2.05 37.10
C SER A 33 -18.84 -1.76 36.35
N LEU A 34 -17.74 -1.64 37.06
CA LEU A 34 -16.41 -1.53 36.50
C LEU A 34 -16.08 -2.82 35.74
N SER A 35 -15.76 -2.69 34.47
CA SER A 35 -15.27 -3.80 33.64
C SER A 35 -13.77 -3.74 33.59
N GLU A 36 -13.14 -4.91 33.75
CA GLU A 36 -11.69 -5.12 33.62
C GLU A 36 -11.44 -5.84 32.29
N ILE A 37 -10.74 -5.18 31.38
CA ILE A 37 -10.46 -5.70 30.05
C ILE A 37 -8.95 -5.88 29.93
N LYS A 38 -8.50 -7.12 29.75
CA LYS A 38 -7.09 -7.44 29.55
C LYS A 38 -6.69 -7.09 28.12
N ILE A 39 -5.57 -6.39 27.96
CA ILE A 39 -4.90 -6.20 26.68
C ILE A 39 -4.03 -7.44 26.47
N ASP A 40 -4.47 -8.37 25.66
CA ASP A 40 -3.86 -9.70 25.49
C ASP A 40 -3.33 -9.98 24.08
N SER A 41 -3.39 -8.97 23.21
CA SER A 41 -2.82 -8.99 21.87
C SER A 41 -1.77 -7.88 21.69
N PRO A 42 -0.74 -8.09 20.86
CA PRO A 42 0.25 -7.04 20.54
C PRO A 42 -0.36 -5.80 19.89
N THR A 43 -1.44 -6.00 19.12
CA THR A 43 -2.27 -4.95 18.54
C THR A 43 -3.69 -5.16 19.04
N PHE A 44 -4.20 -4.25 19.84
CA PHE A 44 -5.51 -4.34 20.49
C PHE A 44 -6.43 -3.23 19.94
N VAL A 45 -7.35 -3.61 19.07
CA VAL A 45 -8.26 -2.69 18.39
C VAL A 45 -9.50 -2.41 19.22
N ILE A 46 -9.86 -1.14 19.33
CA ILE A 46 -11.07 -0.64 19.99
C ILE A 46 -12.00 -0.05 18.93
N GLY A 47 -13.24 -0.49 18.91
CA GLY A 47 -14.18 0.01 17.92
C GLY A 47 -15.61 -0.47 18.11
N ARG A 48 -16.50 -0.01 17.22
CA ARG A 48 -17.93 -0.36 17.28
C ARG A 48 -18.24 -1.73 16.65
N ARG A 49 -17.39 -2.23 15.75
CA ARG A 49 -17.63 -3.51 15.06
C ARG A 49 -17.37 -4.70 15.99
N PRO A 50 -18.06 -5.83 15.77
CA PRO A 50 -17.86 -7.06 16.54
C PRO A 50 -16.44 -7.66 16.41
N GLU A 51 -15.74 -7.35 15.33
CA GLU A 51 -14.39 -7.83 15.04
C GLU A 51 -13.30 -7.09 15.83
N ALA A 52 -13.64 -5.99 16.55
CA ALA A 52 -12.71 -5.29 17.42
C ALA A 52 -12.42 -6.11 18.69
N ASP A 53 -11.18 -6.09 19.17
CA ASP A 53 -10.78 -6.76 20.43
C ASP A 53 -11.58 -6.23 21.62
N LEU A 54 -11.86 -4.92 21.63
CA LEU A 54 -12.81 -4.28 22.52
C LEU A 54 -13.95 -3.66 21.70
N GLN A 55 -15.08 -4.33 21.69
CA GLN A 55 -16.29 -3.80 21.07
C GLN A 55 -16.98 -2.81 22.00
N ILE A 56 -17.20 -1.57 21.53
CA ILE A 56 -18.01 -0.55 22.19
C ILE A 56 -19.20 -0.25 21.26
N ALA A 57 -20.37 -0.86 21.54
CA ALA A 57 -21.57 -0.75 20.72
C ALA A 57 -22.27 0.60 20.91
N SER A 58 -21.58 1.70 20.58
CA SER A 58 -22.07 3.08 20.64
C SER A 58 -21.97 3.75 19.27
N GLN A 59 -22.97 4.52 18.87
CA GLN A 59 -22.95 5.28 17.61
C GLN A 59 -21.86 6.38 17.61
N CYS A 60 -21.40 6.81 18.78
CA CYS A 60 -20.31 7.77 18.92
C CYS A 60 -18.94 7.15 18.67
N VAL A 61 -18.82 5.82 18.67
CA VAL A 61 -17.57 5.10 18.43
C VAL A 61 -17.48 4.67 16.97
N SER A 62 -16.39 4.97 16.30
CA SER A 62 -16.17 4.57 14.91
C SER A 62 -16.03 3.05 14.77
N ALA A 63 -16.23 2.50 13.56
CA ALA A 63 -16.17 1.07 13.28
C ALA A 63 -14.86 0.43 13.79
N ARG A 64 -13.72 1.05 13.47
CA ARG A 64 -12.42 0.96 14.12
C ARG A 64 -12.11 2.37 14.62
N HIS A 65 -11.91 2.55 15.91
CA HIS A 65 -11.80 3.89 16.50
C HIS A 65 -10.38 4.21 16.92
N ALA A 66 -9.79 3.33 17.69
CA ALA A 66 -8.43 3.44 18.19
C ALA A 66 -7.79 2.06 18.27
N GLU A 67 -6.48 2.04 18.42
CA GLU A 67 -5.77 0.81 18.73
C GLU A 67 -4.70 1.06 19.80
N ILE A 68 -4.48 0.05 20.60
CA ILE A 68 -3.40 0.02 21.59
C ILE A 68 -2.37 -1.00 21.12
N LEU A 69 -1.11 -0.61 21.18
CA LEU A 69 0.03 -1.38 20.75
C LEU A 69 0.91 -1.71 21.92
N GLN A 70 1.30 -2.96 22.02
CA GLN A 70 2.28 -3.42 22.95
C GLN A 70 3.63 -3.65 22.27
N ILE A 71 4.62 -2.82 22.63
CA ILE A 71 5.99 -2.93 22.12
C ILE A 71 6.91 -3.23 23.30
N GLY A 72 7.29 -4.48 23.43
CA GLY A 72 8.00 -4.95 24.62
C GLY A 72 7.18 -4.72 25.90
N PRO A 73 7.73 -4.01 26.92
CA PRO A 73 7.00 -3.70 28.14
C PRO A 73 6.08 -2.47 28.03
N HIS A 74 6.08 -1.74 26.92
CA HIS A 74 5.42 -0.45 26.75
C HIS A 74 4.14 -0.57 25.94
N LEU A 75 3.15 0.30 26.25
CA LEU A 75 1.93 0.49 25.48
C LEU A 75 1.91 1.85 24.81
N PHE A 76 1.30 1.89 23.63
CA PHE A 76 1.02 3.12 22.90
C PHE A 76 -0.45 3.11 22.46
N ILE A 77 -1.06 4.30 22.37
CA ILE A 77 -2.39 4.48 21.82
C ILE A 77 -2.32 5.34 20.58
N ARG A 78 -3.17 4.99 19.61
CA ARG A 78 -3.32 5.71 18.38
C ARG A 78 -4.79 5.81 17.98
N ASP A 79 -5.18 6.97 17.47
CA ASP A 79 -6.49 7.18 16.84
C ASP A 79 -6.44 6.67 15.39
N LEU A 80 -7.49 5.96 14.97
CA LEU A 80 -7.61 5.38 13.61
C LEU A 80 -8.47 6.27 12.68
N GLY A 81 -8.35 7.58 12.79
CA GLY A 81 -9.17 8.53 12.02
C GLY A 81 -10.62 8.55 12.51
N SER A 82 -10.82 8.46 13.80
CA SER A 82 -12.14 8.38 14.39
C SER A 82 -12.94 9.70 14.25
N THR A 83 -14.26 9.61 14.23
CA THR A 83 -15.13 10.78 14.04
C THR A 83 -15.13 11.69 15.29
N ASN A 84 -15.08 11.10 16.48
CA ASN A 84 -15.20 11.86 17.74
C ASN A 84 -13.88 11.96 18.51
N GLY A 85 -12.79 11.40 17.97
CA GLY A 85 -11.46 11.49 18.55
C GLY A 85 -11.19 10.53 19.69
N THR A 86 -9.91 10.23 19.85
CA THR A 86 -9.33 9.52 20.99
C THR A 86 -8.54 10.52 21.83
N TYR A 87 -8.64 10.43 23.16
CA TYR A 87 -7.94 11.32 24.06
C TYR A 87 -7.15 10.53 25.10
N LEU A 88 -5.95 11.00 25.40
CA LEU A 88 -5.08 10.51 26.47
C LEU A 88 -4.89 11.63 27.48
N ASN A 89 -5.34 11.42 28.72
CA ASN A 89 -5.30 12.43 29.79
C ASN A 89 -5.90 13.79 29.36
N ARG A 90 -7.03 13.74 28.65
CA ARG A 90 -7.77 14.90 28.08
C ARG A 90 -7.06 15.63 26.93
N GLN A 91 -5.93 15.12 26.45
CA GLN A 91 -5.26 15.63 25.24
C GLN A 91 -5.62 14.74 24.05
N GLN A 92 -6.01 15.35 22.95
CA GLN A 92 -6.35 14.59 21.73
C GLN A 92 -5.12 13.88 21.18
N VAL A 93 -5.24 12.58 20.92
CA VAL A 93 -4.21 11.75 20.32
C VAL A 93 -4.17 12.04 18.82
N LYS A 94 -3.18 12.80 18.37
CA LYS A 94 -2.97 13.12 16.94
C LYS A 94 -1.89 12.24 16.31
N THR A 95 -0.97 11.77 17.13
CA THR A 95 0.12 10.84 16.77
C THR A 95 0.14 9.71 17.78
N PRO A 96 0.76 8.56 17.50
CA PRO A 96 0.91 7.48 18.47
C PRO A 96 1.53 8.01 19.77
N SER A 97 0.84 7.80 20.88
CA SER A 97 1.18 8.38 22.18
C SER A 97 1.44 7.28 23.19
N PRO A 98 2.57 7.34 23.96
CA PRO A 98 2.87 6.34 24.96
C PRO A 98 1.87 6.40 26.12
N ILE A 99 1.48 5.23 26.59
CA ILE A 99 0.56 5.04 27.72
C ILE A 99 1.33 4.60 28.96
N ALA A 100 1.06 5.24 30.08
CA ALA A 100 1.57 4.86 31.39
C ALA A 100 0.48 4.27 32.28
N VAL A 101 0.91 3.52 33.29
CA VAL A 101 0.01 3.06 34.35
C VAL A 101 -0.64 4.27 35.05
N GLY A 102 -1.96 4.24 35.18
CA GLY A 102 -2.76 5.31 35.74
C GLY A 102 -3.22 6.36 34.75
N ASP A 103 -2.80 6.29 33.47
CA ASP A 103 -3.30 7.17 32.42
C ASP A 103 -4.80 6.93 32.17
N HIS A 104 -5.49 7.98 31.73
CA HIS A 104 -6.89 7.95 31.34
C HIS A 104 -7.01 8.04 29.82
N ILE A 105 -7.66 7.04 29.24
CA ILE A 105 -7.97 6.98 27.80
C ILE A 105 -9.46 7.25 27.64
N GLU A 106 -9.80 8.18 26.75
CA GLU A 106 -11.19 8.46 26.38
C GLU A 106 -11.41 8.11 24.89
N ILE A 107 -12.34 7.20 24.63
CA ILE A 107 -12.77 6.76 23.30
C ILE A 107 -14.15 7.36 23.06
N ALA A 108 -14.22 8.44 22.27
CA ALA A 108 -15.43 9.25 22.13
C ALA A 108 -15.94 9.75 23.51
N ASN A 109 -16.86 9.03 24.13
CA ASN A 109 -17.45 9.36 25.44
C ASN A 109 -17.30 8.24 26.47
N VAL A 110 -16.40 7.28 26.24
CA VAL A 110 -16.14 6.17 27.15
C VAL A 110 -14.72 6.29 27.70
N GLU A 111 -14.64 6.37 29.03
CA GLU A 111 -13.37 6.53 29.74
C GLU A 111 -12.84 5.21 30.28
N PHE A 112 -11.53 5.01 30.14
CA PHE A 112 -10.78 3.89 30.68
C PHE A 112 -9.58 4.41 31.47
N ARG A 113 -9.27 3.72 32.57
CA ARG A 113 -8.01 3.86 33.29
C ARG A 113 -7.09 2.70 32.95
N VAL A 114 -5.82 2.98 32.71
CA VAL A 114 -4.81 1.98 32.39
C VAL A 114 -4.17 1.45 33.66
N GLU A 115 -4.13 0.13 33.83
CA GLU A 115 -3.48 -0.57 34.94
C GLU A 115 -2.51 -1.63 34.42
N PHE A 116 -1.40 -1.81 35.15
CA PHE A 116 -0.49 -2.92 34.93
C PHE A 116 -0.40 -3.77 36.21
N ARG A 117 -0.60 -5.07 36.09
CA ARG A 117 -0.48 -6.02 37.21
C ARG A 117 0.73 -6.90 36.98
N ASN A 118 1.60 -6.94 37.97
CA ASN A 118 2.81 -7.77 37.94
C ASN A 118 3.07 -8.34 39.35
N GLY A 119 3.43 -9.63 39.40
CA GLY A 119 3.85 -10.31 40.62
C GLY A 119 5.26 -9.93 41.12
N SER A 120 6.03 -9.12 40.38
CA SER A 120 7.37 -8.70 40.77
C SER A 120 7.59 -7.20 40.55
N SER A 121 8.23 -6.54 41.52
CA SER A 121 8.37 -5.10 41.72
C SER A 121 9.32 -4.36 40.75
N ARG A 122 9.10 -4.34 39.44
CA ARG A 122 9.71 -3.34 38.55
C ARG A 122 8.63 -2.34 38.12
N ASP A 123 8.82 -1.08 38.50
CA ASP A 123 7.89 0.00 38.14
C ASP A 123 8.21 0.54 36.74
N PRO A 124 7.34 0.27 35.73
CA PRO A 124 7.53 0.73 34.36
C PRO A 124 7.51 2.26 34.21
N ARG A 125 7.03 2.99 35.22
CA ARG A 125 6.90 4.46 35.19
C ARG A 125 8.24 5.17 35.05
N ARG A 126 9.31 4.63 35.69
CA ARG A 126 10.64 5.28 35.69
C ARG A 126 11.33 5.22 34.33
N GLU A 127 11.11 4.14 33.57
CA GLU A 127 11.67 4.02 32.23
C GLU A 127 10.92 4.89 31.21
N LEU A 128 9.58 4.98 31.31
CA LEU A 128 8.76 5.76 30.39
C LEU A 128 8.95 7.28 30.55
N GLU A 129 9.18 7.79 31.79
CA GLU A 129 9.47 9.20 32.00
C GLU A 129 10.80 9.64 31.40
N SER A 130 11.76 8.73 31.25
CA SER A 130 13.00 9.01 30.55
C SER A 130 12.83 9.08 29.04
N LEU A 131 11.91 8.30 28.48
CA LEU A 131 11.59 8.25 27.05
C LEU A 131 10.75 9.47 26.58
N LYS A 132 9.86 9.98 27.43
CA LYS A 132 9.04 11.18 27.11
C LYS A 132 9.84 12.47 26.90
N LYS A 133 11.14 12.47 27.20
CA LYS A 133 11.99 13.69 27.19
C LYS A 133 12.83 13.89 25.92
N THR A 134 12.76 13.01 24.94
CA THR A 134 13.62 13.10 23.74
C THR A 134 12.83 12.89 22.45
N THR A 135 12.93 13.83 21.52
CA THR A 135 12.38 13.73 20.15
C THR A 135 12.84 12.43 19.45
N GLN A 136 14.08 12.00 19.70
CA GLN A 136 14.63 10.74 19.21
C GLN A 136 13.87 9.48 19.67
N ALA A 137 13.21 9.52 20.81
CA ALA A 137 12.42 8.37 21.30
C ALA A 137 11.11 8.22 20.52
N VAL A 138 10.50 9.31 20.07
CA VAL A 138 9.29 9.30 19.24
C VAL A 138 9.62 8.71 17.87
N ASP A 139 10.72 9.13 17.24
CA ASP A 139 11.16 8.63 15.94
C ASP A 139 11.47 7.11 15.96
N ILE A 140 12.11 6.63 17.05
CA ILE A 140 12.40 5.19 17.25
C ILE A 140 11.10 4.39 17.45
N LEU A 141 10.10 4.97 18.12
CA LEU A 141 8.83 4.31 18.40
C LEU A 141 7.94 4.26 17.17
N GLU A 142 7.89 5.33 16.38
CA GLU A 142 7.22 5.34 15.07
C GLU A 142 7.87 4.32 14.14
N SER A 143 9.21 4.25 14.11
CA SER A 143 9.95 3.28 13.31
C SER A 143 9.65 1.84 13.72
N ASN A 144 9.66 1.52 15.02
CA ASN A 144 9.33 0.17 15.51
C ASN A 144 7.88 -0.23 15.23
N TRP A 145 6.98 0.75 15.28
CA TRP A 145 5.59 0.56 14.92
C TRP A 145 5.43 0.21 13.45
N VAL A 146 5.98 1.01 12.54
CA VAL A 146 5.91 0.77 11.09
C VAL A 146 6.51 -0.59 10.74
N LEU A 147 7.62 -0.99 11.41
CA LEU A 147 8.21 -2.32 11.25
C LEU A 147 7.26 -3.44 11.68
N SER A 148 6.51 -3.29 12.76
CA SER A 148 5.51 -4.28 13.18
C SER A 148 4.35 -4.38 12.19
N GLN A 149 3.91 -3.26 11.62
CA GLN A 149 2.91 -3.25 10.54
C GLN A 149 3.46 -3.90 9.28
N PHE A 150 4.73 -3.66 8.98
CA PHE A 150 5.40 -4.28 7.83
C PHE A 150 5.53 -5.81 7.99
N ASP A 151 5.89 -6.30 9.18
CA ASP A 151 5.91 -7.74 9.46
C ASP A 151 4.53 -8.36 9.30
N LEU A 152 3.48 -7.68 9.73
CA LEU A 152 2.10 -8.13 9.52
C LEU A 152 1.73 -8.14 8.02
N LEU A 153 2.09 -7.08 7.29
CA LEU A 153 1.89 -7.00 5.85
C LEU A 153 2.52 -8.19 5.12
N MET A 154 3.78 -8.49 5.45
CA MET A 154 4.54 -9.56 4.79
C MET A 154 4.02 -10.95 5.14
N ASN A 155 3.67 -11.20 6.40
CA ASN A 155 3.20 -12.52 6.87
C ASN A 155 1.78 -12.84 6.40
N GLU A 156 0.89 -11.84 6.37
CA GLU A 156 -0.53 -12.02 6.03
C GLU A 156 -0.84 -11.62 4.57
N GLY A 157 0.14 -11.07 3.84
CA GLY A 157 -0.05 -10.60 2.48
C GLY A 157 -1.12 -9.50 2.36
N LEU A 158 -1.15 -8.56 3.30
CA LEU A 158 -2.19 -7.53 3.42
C LEU A 158 -2.01 -6.40 2.39
N ILE A 159 -1.92 -6.80 1.12
CA ILE A 159 -1.85 -5.89 -0.03
C ILE A 159 -3.16 -5.99 -0.81
N THR A 160 -3.78 -4.85 -1.02
CA THR A 160 -4.97 -4.70 -1.85
C THR A 160 -4.59 -3.86 -3.06
N PRO A 161 -4.41 -4.47 -4.25
CA PRO A 161 -4.02 -3.72 -5.43
C PRO A 161 -5.14 -2.75 -5.85
N ALA A 162 -4.74 -1.57 -6.28
CA ALA A 162 -5.59 -0.63 -6.98
C ALA A 162 -5.15 -0.57 -8.45
N TYR A 163 -6.10 -0.56 -9.36
CA TYR A 163 -5.85 -0.60 -10.80
C TYR A 163 -6.16 0.76 -11.39
N GLN A 164 -5.20 1.31 -12.16
CA GLN A 164 -5.36 2.58 -12.85
C GLN A 164 -5.46 2.36 -14.35
N PRO A 165 -6.49 2.88 -15.03
CA PRO A 165 -6.67 2.66 -16.47
C PRO A 165 -5.62 3.41 -17.28
N ILE A 166 -5.16 2.74 -18.37
CA ILE A 166 -4.32 3.29 -19.43
C ILE A 166 -5.18 3.30 -20.68
N LEU A 167 -5.33 4.47 -21.30
CA LEU A 167 -6.22 4.66 -22.45
C LEU A 167 -5.44 4.98 -23.72
N SER A 168 -5.93 4.51 -24.83
CA SER A 168 -5.52 4.99 -26.16
C SER A 168 -5.96 6.45 -26.31
N LEU A 169 -5.04 7.35 -26.62
CA LEU A 169 -5.36 8.78 -26.83
C LEU A 169 -6.13 9.02 -28.13
N ARG A 170 -6.05 8.08 -29.09
CA ARG A 170 -6.70 8.18 -30.39
C ARG A 170 -8.21 7.99 -30.33
N ASP A 171 -8.68 6.98 -29.58
CA ASP A 171 -10.08 6.57 -29.55
C ASP A 171 -10.68 6.49 -28.15
N GLY A 172 -9.89 6.77 -27.10
CA GLY A 172 -10.32 6.76 -25.71
C GLY A 172 -10.63 5.38 -25.13
N GLN A 173 -10.28 4.28 -25.84
CA GLN A 173 -10.50 2.92 -25.35
C GLN A 173 -9.47 2.57 -24.27
N THR A 174 -9.90 1.86 -23.23
CA THR A 174 -8.98 1.32 -22.23
C THR A 174 -8.20 0.16 -22.84
N VAL A 175 -6.87 0.29 -22.85
CA VAL A 175 -5.94 -0.69 -23.43
C VAL A 175 -5.24 -1.53 -22.37
N GLY A 176 -5.21 -1.02 -21.13
CA GLY A 176 -4.58 -1.71 -20.00
C GLY A 176 -4.93 -1.08 -18.67
N TYR A 177 -4.45 -1.73 -17.62
CA TYR A 177 -4.50 -1.21 -16.26
C TYR A 177 -3.15 -1.43 -15.59
N GLU A 178 -2.64 -0.41 -14.92
CA GLU A 178 -1.49 -0.56 -14.05
C GLU A 178 -1.95 -0.96 -12.64
N SER A 179 -1.30 -1.99 -12.09
CA SER A 179 -1.52 -2.43 -10.72
C SER A 179 -0.61 -1.70 -9.76
N LEU A 180 -1.21 -0.95 -8.86
CA LEU A 180 -0.54 -0.14 -7.85
C LEU A 180 -0.80 -0.71 -6.47
N ALA A 181 0.24 -1.11 -5.75
CA ALA A 181 0.14 -1.68 -4.41
C ALA A 181 -0.52 -0.70 -3.43
N ARG A 182 -1.46 -1.18 -2.62
CA ARG A 182 -2.09 -0.43 -1.53
C ARG A 182 -2.23 -1.35 -0.31
N THR A 183 -2.26 -0.76 0.86
CA THR A 183 -2.63 -1.44 2.10
C THR A 183 -3.43 -0.50 3.00
N SER A 184 -4.22 -1.07 3.90
CA SER A 184 -4.89 -0.31 4.94
C SER A 184 -4.07 -0.22 6.23
N LEU A 185 -2.86 -0.78 6.22
CA LEU A 185 -1.95 -0.72 7.35
C LEU A 185 -1.34 0.67 7.43
N VAL A 186 -1.42 1.24 8.61
CA VAL A 186 -1.07 2.62 8.81
C VAL A 186 0.44 2.83 8.87
N GLY A 187 0.90 3.89 8.18
CA GLY A 187 2.31 4.17 7.95
C GLY A 187 2.87 3.43 6.74
N LEU A 188 2.02 2.62 6.06
CA LEU A 188 2.37 1.87 4.86
C LEU A 188 1.35 2.07 3.73
N GLU A 189 0.39 3.01 3.88
CA GLU A 189 -0.67 3.23 2.90
C GLU A 189 -0.14 3.66 1.52
N ASN A 190 1.01 4.32 1.54
CA ASN A 190 1.72 4.78 0.34
C ASN A 190 2.75 3.73 -0.10
N PRO A 191 2.79 3.32 -1.37
CA PRO A 191 3.81 2.42 -1.89
C PRO A 191 5.25 2.85 -1.60
N ALA A 192 5.56 4.16 -1.66
CA ALA A 192 6.90 4.66 -1.36
C ALA A 192 7.31 4.35 0.10
N GLU A 193 6.41 4.51 1.06
CA GLU A 193 6.69 4.18 2.46
C GLU A 193 6.78 2.67 2.69
N MET A 194 5.95 1.88 1.99
CA MET A 194 6.05 0.42 2.00
C MET A 194 7.44 -0.06 1.54
N PHE A 195 7.88 0.41 0.37
CA PHE A 195 9.16 0.00 -0.20
C PHE A 195 10.35 0.58 0.58
N HIS A 196 10.27 1.82 1.07
CA HIS A 196 11.29 2.37 1.97
C HIS A 196 11.47 1.52 3.23
N THR A 197 10.35 1.08 3.84
CA THR A 197 10.40 0.18 5.01
C THR A 197 10.99 -1.18 4.64
N ALA A 198 10.61 -1.72 3.47
CA ALA A 198 11.13 -2.97 2.95
C ALA A 198 12.66 -2.92 2.75
N GLU A 199 13.17 -1.84 2.17
CA GLU A 199 14.62 -1.60 1.97
C GLU A 199 15.38 -1.56 3.30
N MET A 200 14.83 -0.90 4.33
CA MET A 200 15.45 -0.86 5.66
C MET A 200 15.64 -2.26 6.27
N VAL A 201 14.73 -3.19 5.98
CA VAL A 201 14.79 -4.58 6.47
C VAL A 201 15.25 -5.59 5.41
N LYS A 202 15.66 -5.12 4.22
CA LYS A 202 16.15 -5.91 3.08
C LYS A 202 15.14 -6.94 2.57
N LYS A 203 13.88 -6.54 2.46
CA LYS A 203 12.75 -7.35 1.99
C LYS A 203 12.03 -6.73 0.78
N GLU A 204 12.65 -5.79 0.10
CA GLU A 204 12.07 -5.10 -1.06
C GLU A 204 11.77 -6.04 -2.22
N VAL A 205 12.62 -7.05 -2.44
CA VAL A 205 12.39 -8.08 -3.47
C VAL A 205 11.20 -8.96 -3.11
N GLU A 206 11.13 -9.43 -1.86
CA GLU A 206 10.00 -10.24 -1.39
C GLU A 206 8.68 -9.45 -1.48
N LEU A 207 8.69 -8.18 -1.08
CA LEU A 207 7.53 -7.30 -1.17
C LEU A 207 7.08 -7.13 -2.62
N SER A 208 8.00 -6.87 -3.55
CA SER A 208 7.68 -6.71 -4.97
C SER A 208 7.02 -7.96 -5.56
N ILE A 209 7.52 -9.15 -5.22
CA ILE A 209 6.92 -10.43 -5.62
C ILE A 209 5.50 -10.57 -5.07
N ILE A 210 5.28 -10.26 -3.78
CA ILE A 210 3.94 -10.30 -3.17
C ILE A 210 3.00 -9.31 -3.86
N CYS A 211 3.45 -8.10 -4.18
CA CYS A 211 2.65 -7.10 -4.90
C CYS A 211 2.18 -7.65 -6.26
N ARG A 212 3.07 -8.28 -7.04
CA ARG A 212 2.72 -8.90 -8.31
C ARG A 212 1.73 -10.06 -8.15
N GLN A 213 1.95 -10.95 -7.18
CA GLN A 213 1.03 -12.05 -6.89
C GLN A 213 -0.37 -11.52 -6.55
N LYS A 214 -0.46 -10.52 -5.68
CA LYS A 214 -1.74 -9.91 -5.31
C LYS A 214 -2.43 -9.20 -6.47
N ALA A 215 -1.66 -8.56 -7.37
CA ALA A 215 -2.19 -7.99 -8.60
C ALA A 215 -2.88 -9.04 -9.46
N LEU A 216 -2.29 -10.22 -9.57
CA LEU A 216 -2.81 -11.33 -10.38
C LEU A 216 -4.00 -12.03 -9.72
N GLU A 217 -3.97 -12.24 -8.41
CA GLU A 217 -5.10 -12.82 -7.66
C GLU A 217 -6.40 -11.99 -7.83
N ASN A 218 -6.28 -10.70 -8.07
CA ASN A 218 -7.39 -9.75 -8.11
C ASN A 218 -7.70 -9.19 -9.50
N CYS A 219 -7.08 -9.69 -10.58
CA CYS A 219 -7.24 -9.16 -11.93
C CYS A 219 -8.42 -9.76 -12.73
N GLY A 220 -9.29 -10.55 -12.09
CA GLY A 220 -10.40 -11.24 -12.74
C GLY A 220 -11.45 -10.34 -13.44
N PHE A 221 -11.45 -9.05 -13.14
CA PHE A 221 -12.34 -8.05 -13.77
C PHE A 221 -11.87 -7.60 -15.16
N LEU A 222 -10.62 -7.90 -15.54
CA LEU A 222 -10.03 -7.41 -16.79
C LEU A 222 -10.79 -7.94 -18.01
N PRO A 223 -11.18 -7.07 -18.96
CA PRO A 223 -11.71 -7.50 -20.23
C PRO A 223 -10.68 -8.28 -21.05
N LEU A 224 -11.15 -9.15 -21.95
CA LEU A 224 -10.29 -9.80 -22.95
C LEU A 224 -9.53 -8.75 -23.78
N ASN A 225 -8.28 -9.03 -24.11
CA ASN A 225 -7.38 -8.15 -24.87
C ASN A 225 -7.02 -6.83 -24.12
N THR A 226 -7.11 -6.84 -22.81
CA THR A 226 -6.66 -5.73 -21.97
C THR A 226 -5.39 -6.15 -21.22
N SER A 227 -4.35 -5.32 -21.28
CA SER A 227 -3.06 -5.64 -20.65
C SER A 227 -3.06 -5.27 -19.16
N LEU A 228 -2.44 -6.11 -18.33
CA LEU A 228 -2.12 -5.79 -16.94
C LEU A 228 -0.65 -5.38 -16.84
N PHE A 229 -0.41 -4.17 -16.41
CA PHE A 229 0.92 -3.64 -16.13
C PHE A 229 1.28 -3.91 -14.68
N VAL A 230 2.47 -4.50 -14.45
CA VAL A 230 2.96 -4.86 -13.11
C VAL A 230 4.39 -4.38 -12.93
N ASN A 231 4.62 -3.74 -11.80
CA ASN A 231 5.91 -3.18 -11.45
C ASN A 231 6.91 -4.23 -11.00
N THR A 232 8.20 -3.97 -11.25
CA THR A 232 9.35 -4.66 -10.67
C THR A 232 10.16 -3.68 -9.81
N HIS A 233 10.89 -4.21 -8.83
CA HIS A 233 11.78 -3.39 -8.02
C HIS A 233 13.22 -3.45 -8.56
N SER A 234 13.95 -2.33 -8.46
CA SER A 234 15.32 -2.22 -8.99
C SER A 234 16.34 -3.19 -8.38
N SER A 235 16.06 -3.70 -7.18
CA SER A 235 16.88 -4.73 -6.51
C SER A 235 16.62 -6.16 -6.99
N GLU A 236 15.55 -6.39 -7.79
CA GLU A 236 15.23 -7.72 -8.30
C GLU A 236 16.22 -8.14 -9.39
N GLN A 237 16.68 -9.38 -9.31
CA GLN A 237 17.50 -10.00 -10.35
C GLN A 237 16.61 -10.69 -11.40
N PHE A 238 16.80 -10.34 -12.68
CA PHE A 238 15.95 -10.82 -13.77
C PHE A 238 15.76 -12.35 -13.78
N LYS A 239 16.87 -13.11 -13.74
CA LYS A 239 16.83 -14.58 -13.82
C LYS A 239 16.41 -15.26 -12.51
N LYS A 240 16.70 -14.65 -11.37
CA LYS A 240 16.49 -15.27 -10.07
C LYS A 240 15.11 -14.96 -9.48
N ASP A 241 14.67 -13.70 -9.61
CA ASP A 241 13.50 -13.19 -8.90
C ASP A 241 12.32 -12.95 -9.85
N ILE A 242 12.54 -12.25 -10.99
CA ILE A 242 11.45 -11.86 -11.90
C ILE A 242 11.00 -13.03 -12.76
N PHE A 243 11.92 -13.65 -13.49
CA PHE A 243 11.57 -14.70 -14.46
C PHE A 243 10.83 -15.90 -13.86
N PRO A 244 11.22 -16.47 -12.69
CA PRO A 244 10.45 -17.52 -12.04
C PRO A 244 9.03 -17.12 -11.68
N SER A 245 8.84 -15.88 -11.19
CA SER A 245 7.50 -15.37 -10.87
C SER A 245 6.62 -15.22 -12.10
N LEU A 246 7.19 -14.80 -13.25
CA LEU A 246 6.46 -14.69 -14.52
C LEU A 246 6.08 -16.06 -15.10
N LEU A 247 6.95 -17.08 -14.95
CA LEU A 247 6.63 -18.46 -15.33
C LEU A 247 5.41 -18.98 -14.57
N GLU A 248 5.37 -18.74 -13.26
CA GLU A 248 4.23 -19.14 -12.43
C GLU A 248 2.94 -18.47 -12.89
N VAL A 249 2.99 -17.17 -13.20
CA VAL A 249 1.86 -16.43 -13.77
C VAL A 249 1.38 -17.05 -15.09
N ARG A 250 2.30 -17.38 -15.99
CA ARG A 250 1.92 -17.99 -17.28
C ARG A 250 1.22 -19.33 -17.10
N HIS A 251 1.63 -20.12 -16.09
CA HIS A 251 0.96 -21.39 -15.77
C HIS A 251 -0.43 -21.20 -15.18
N GLN A 252 -0.60 -20.21 -14.30
CA GLN A 252 -1.88 -19.94 -13.65
C GLN A 252 -2.87 -19.20 -14.53
N CYS A 253 -2.39 -18.25 -15.34
CA CYS A 253 -3.21 -17.37 -16.17
C CYS A 253 -2.69 -17.30 -17.63
N PRO A 254 -2.81 -18.38 -18.42
CA PRO A 254 -2.20 -18.47 -19.74
C PRO A 254 -2.73 -17.47 -20.78
N GLN A 255 -3.91 -16.88 -20.56
CA GLN A 255 -4.52 -15.91 -21.48
C GLN A 255 -4.30 -14.45 -21.05
N LEU A 256 -3.64 -14.21 -19.91
CA LEU A 256 -3.40 -12.86 -19.44
C LEU A 256 -2.36 -12.17 -20.31
N GLU A 257 -2.71 -11.00 -20.83
CA GLU A 257 -1.75 -10.08 -21.43
C GLU A 257 -1.04 -9.29 -20.34
N LEU A 258 0.19 -9.67 -20.03
CA LEU A 258 1.00 -9.04 -18.98
C LEU A 258 2.05 -8.13 -19.60
N VAL A 259 2.23 -6.95 -19.02
CA VAL A 259 3.32 -6.02 -19.28
C VAL A 259 4.16 -5.88 -18.02
N VAL A 260 5.44 -6.18 -18.11
CA VAL A 260 6.37 -6.08 -16.98
C VAL A 260 7.05 -4.72 -17.04
N GLU A 261 6.83 -3.90 -16.02
CA GLU A 261 7.42 -2.57 -15.91
C GLU A 261 8.79 -2.66 -15.24
N ILE A 262 9.80 -2.10 -15.90
CA ILE A 262 11.17 -2.02 -15.41
C ILE A 262 11.48 -0.54 -15.18
N HIS A 263 11.78 -0.20 -13.94
CA HIS A 263 12.23 1.15 -13.60
C HIS A 263 13.55 1.49 -14.32
N GLU A 264 13.68 2.70 -14.85
CA GLU A 264 14.86 3.16 -15.57
C GLU A 264 16.16 2.88 -14.79
N GLY A 265 16.14 3.04 -13.47
CA GLY A 265 17.27 2.76 -12.58
C GLY A 265 17.76 1.30 -12.55
N ALA A 266 16.94 0.33 -12.96
CA ALA A 266 17.33 -1.10 -12.99
C ALA A 266 18.08 -1.48 -14.27
N ILE A 267 18.09 -0.63 -15.29
CA ILE A 267 18.72 -0.86 -16.60
C ILE A 267 20.20 -0.45 -16.52
N HIS A 268 21.05 -1.30 -15.92
CA HIS A 268 22.48 -1.01 -15.74
C HIS A 268 23.35 -1.62 -16.85
N ASP A 269 22.95 -2.77 -17.39
CA ASP A 269 23.67 -3.51 -18.42
C ASP A 269 22.73 -3.77 -19.61
N PRO A 270 22.97 -3.11 -20.77
CA PRO A 270 22.10 -3.28 -21.94
C PRO A 270 22.02 -4.72 -22.46
N TYR A 271 23.07 -5.53 -22.27
CA TYR A 271 23.07 -6.93 -22.72
C TYR A 271 22.17 -7.79 -21.83
N LEU A 272 22.28 -7.63 -20.51
CA LEU A 272 21.39 -8.34 -19.56
C LEU A 272 19.94 -7.90 -19.73
N THR A 273 19.71 -6.62 -20.00
CA THR A 273 18.38 -6.10 -20.26
C THR A 273 17.79 -6.66 -21.55
N ALA A 274 18.60 -6.74 -22.62
CA ALA A 274 18.15 -7.34 -23.88
C ALA A 274 17.78 -8.82 -23.70
N GLU A 275 18.64 -9.60 -23.03
CA GLU A 275 18.37 -11.01 -22.72
C GLU A 275 17.07 -11.15 -21.89
N PHE A 276 16.84 -10.28 -20.91
CA PHE A 276 15.62 -10.27 -20.11
C PHE A 276 14.39 -9.96 -20.97
N CYS A 277 14.45 -8.94 -21.82
CA CYS A 277 13.34 -8.59 -22.73
C CYS A 277 13.00 -9.77 -23.67
N GLU A 278 13.99 -10.47 -24.20
CA GLU A 278 13.77 -11.68 -25.01
C GLU A 278 13.08 -12.78 -24.19
N LEU A 279 13.55 -13.08 -22.99
CA LEU A 279 12.94 -14.08 -22.11
C LEU A 279 11.49 -13.75 -21.74
N VAL A 280 11.18 -12.47 -21.48
CA VAL A 280 9.80 -12.03 -21.20
C VAL A 280 8.91 -12.20 -22.43
N ARG A 281 9.42 -11.85 -23.62
CA ARG A 281 8.70 -12.02 -24.89
C ARG A 281 8.50 -13.50 -25.28
N ASP A 282 9.45 -14.37 -24.96
CA ASP A 282 9.33 -15.83 -25.16
C ASP A 282 8.19 -16.43 -24.32
N LEU A 283 7.88 -15.80 -23.16
CA LEU A 283 6.69 -16.12 -22.35
C LEU A 283 5.40 -15.54 -22.95
N GLY A 284 5.46 -14.78 -24.05
CA GLY A 284 4.33 -14.07 -24.65
C GLY A 284 3.88 -12.86 -23.84
N TYR A 285 4.76 -12.28 -23.07
CA TYR A 285 4.56 -11.05 -22.31
C TYR A 285 5.26 -9.87 -22.97
N LYS A 286 4.97 -8.66 -22.51
CA LYS A 286 5.56 -7.41 -23.00
C LYS A 286 6.35 -6.73 -21.91
N VAL A 287 7.24 -5.81 -22.29
CA VAL A 287 8.09 -5.02 -21.39
C VAL A 287 7.76 -3.55 -21.55
N ALA A 288 7.64 -2.85 -20.43
CA ALA A 288 7.59 -1.39 -20.38
C ALA A 288 8.82 -0.84 -19.65
N TYR A 289 9.40 0.25 -20.15
CA TYR A 289 10.35 1.05 -19.38
C TYR A 289 9.57 2.19 -18.71
N ASP A 290 9.75 2.30 -17.40
CA ASP A 290 9.02 3.22 -16.54
C ASP A 290 9.86 4.43 -16.13
N ASP A 291 9.19 5.55 -15.78
CA ASP A 291 9.79 6.81 -15.30
C ASP A 291 10.79 7.46 -16.26
N PHE A 292 10.61 7.30 -17.59
CA PHE A 292 11.50 7.93 -18.56
C PHE A 292 11.46 9.45 -18.45
N GLY A 293 12.63 10.03 -18.14
CA GLY A 293 12.79 11.47 -17.97
C GLY A 293 12.80 11.98 -16.54
N ALA A 294 12.50 11.13 -15.54
CA ALA A 294 12.61 11.49 -14.13
C ALA A 294 14.07 11.61 -13.64
N GLY A 295 15.01 11.00 -14.37
CA GLY A 295 16.41 10.93 -13.97
C GLY A 295 17.40 11.09 -15.13
N GLN A 296 18.36 10.17 -15.24
CA GLN A 296 19.32 10.13 -16.34
C GLN A 296 18.74 9.33 -17.50
N SER A 297 18.05 10.00 -18.42
CA SER A 297 17.45 9.35 -19.61
C SER A 297 18.47 8.56 -20.42
N ARG A 298 18.29 7.24 -20.50
CA ARG A 298 19.21 6.30 -21.14
C ARG A 298 18.81 6.02 -22.59
N LEU A 299 18.92 7.04 -23.43
CA LEU A 299 18.53 6.94 -24.85
C LEU A 299 19.28 5.84 -25.62
N LEU A 300 20.55 5.56 -25.27
CA LEU A 300 21.33 4.52 -25.91
C LEU A 300 20.81 3.11 -25.58
N GLU A 301 20.36 2.91 -24.36
CA GLU A 301 19.77 1.66 -23.91
C GLU A 301 18.43 1.41 -24.62
N LEU A 302 17.62 2.46 -24.79
CA LEU A 302 16.37 2.39 -25.54
C LEU A 302 16.58 1.89 -26.98
N VAL A 303 17.65 2.34 -27.64
CA VAL A 303 17.96 1.89 -29.01
C VAL A 303 18.52 0.48 -29.04
N LYS A 304 19.32 0.08 -28.05
CA LYS A 304 19.94 -1.24 -28.00
C LYS A 304 19.00 -2.37 -27.57
N SER A 305 18.07 -2.05 -26.69
CA SER A 305 17.10 -2.98 -26.13
C SER A 305 15.73 -2.29 -26.04
N PRO A 306 15.04 -2.09 -27.19
CA PRO A 306 13.77 -1.38 -27.20
C PRO A 306 12.71 -2.19 -26.41
N PRO A 307 11.99 -1.52 -25.49
CA PRO A 307 10.83 -2.12 -24.84
C PRO A 307 9.62 -2.15 -25.80
N ASP A 308 8.52 -2.75 -25.37
CA ASP A 308 7.25 -2.67 -26.10
C ASP A 308 6.52 -1.34 -25.79
N TYR A 309 6.72 -0.82 -24.58
CA TYR A 309 6.17 0.47 -24.13
C TYR A 309 7.24 1.33 -23.47
N LEU A 310 7.16 2.65 -23.69
CA LEU A 310 7.95 3.64 -22.94
C LEU A 310 7.00 4.60 -22.23
N LYS A 311 7.05 4.64 -20.90
CA LYS A 311 6.23 5.52 -20.07
C LYS A 311 7.01 6.80 -19.79
N PHE A 312 6.48 7.93 -20.22
CA PHE A 312 7.06 9.25 -20.01
C PHE A 312 6.56 9.81 -18.69
N ASP A 313 7.49 10.04 -17.77
CA ASP A 313 7.21 10.51 -16.41
C ASP A 313 6.38 11.81 -16.38
N ALA A 314 5.55 11.92 -15.36
CA ALA A 314 4.67 13.06 -15.14
C ALA A 314 5.38 14.42 -15.15
N SER A 315 6.67 14.48 -14.79
CA SER A 315 7.45 15.74 -14.83
C SER A 315 7.65 16.28 -16.24
N LEU A 316 7.60 15.43 -17.27
CA LEU A 316 7.66 15.83 -18.68
C LEU A 316 6.29 16.20 -19.25
N ILE A 317 5.22 15.69 -18.65
CA ILE A 317 3.83 15.80 -19.15
C ILE A 317 3.07 16.94 -18.49
N ARG A 318 3.37 17.23 -17.22
CA ARG A 318 2.71 18.30 -16.47
C ARG A 318 2.82 19.64 -17.18
N ASP A 319 1.68 20.31 -17.35
CA ASP A 319 1.57 21.60 -18.05
C ASP A 319 2.10 21.60 -19.50
N VAL A 320 2.18 20.42 -20.14
CA VAL A 320 2.73 20.27 -21.50
C VAL A 320 1.98 21.13 -22.52
N HIS A 321 0.72 21.42 -22.31
CA HIS A 321 -0.09 22.30 -23.14
C HIS A 321 0.36 23.78 -23.10
N GLN A 322 1.09 24.18 -22.03
CA GLN A 322 1.64 25.55 -21.85
C GLN A 322 3.17 25.59 -22.00
N CYS A 323 3.80 24.45 -22.34
CA CYS A 323 5.26 24.40 -22.47
C CYS A 323 5.77 25.30 -23.60
N ASN A 324 7.01 25.78 -23.46
CA ASN A 324 7.61 26.61 -24.50
C ASN A 324 7.89 25.78 -25.78
N PRO A 325 8.04 26.47 -26.94
CA PRO A 325 8.22 25.77 -28.23
C PRO A 325 9.42 24.83 -28.27
N TYR A 326 10.49 25.10 -27.51
CA TYR A 326 11.67 24.23 -27.46
C TYR A 326 11.39 22.92 -26.71
N GLN A 327 10.71 23.00 -25.58
CA GLN A 327 10.28 21.81 -24.83
C GLN A 327 9.31 20.97 -25.67
N ARG A 328 8.31 21.61 -26.30
CA ARG A 328 7.36 20.92 -27.18
C ARG A 328 8.08 20.19 -28.31
N ARG A 329 9.05 20.86 -28.97
CA ARG A 329 9.84 20.25 -30.04
C ARG A 329 10.69 19.09 -29.53
N MET A 330 11.31 19.23 -28.36
CA MET A 330 12.10 18.15 -27.76
C MET A 330 11.23 16.91 -27.47
N LEU A 331 10.08 17.08 -26.83
CA LEU A 331 9.15 15.98 -26.58
C LEU A 331 8.68 15.31 -27.87
N LYS A 332 8.32 16.12 -28.88
CA LYS A 332 7.94 15.59 -30.20
C LYS A 332 9.04 14.75 -30.82
N MET A 333 10.30 15.19 -30.75
CA MET A 333 11.43 14.43 -31.28
C MET A 333 11.63 13.10 -30.53
N LEU A 334 11.43 13.08 -29.21
CA LEU A 334 11.53 11.84 -28.40
C LEU A 334 10.41 10.86 -28.77
N VAL A 335 9.19 11.33 -28.91
CA VAL A 335 8.04 10.51 -29.34
C VAL A 335 8.27 9.95 -30.75
N ASP A 336 8.70 10.80 -31.69
CA ASP A 336 8.99 10.37 -33.07
C ASP A 336 10.10 9.32 -33.12
N MET A 337 11.16 9.48 -32.31
CA MET A 337 12.23 8.49 -32.17
C MET A 337 11.70 7.14 -31.64
N CYS A 338 10.75 7.13 -30.72
CA CYS A 338 10.11 5.90 -30.26
C CYS A 338 9.34 5.19 -31.39
N HIS A 339 8.70 5.96 -32.27
CA HIS A 339 7.97 5.40 -33.42
C HIS A 339 8.90 4.90 -34.53
N ASP A 340 10.12 5.43 -34.64
CA ASP A 340 11.14 4.92 -35.58
C ASP A 340 11.65 3.53 -35.17
N VAL A 341 11.61 3.20 -33.88
CA VAL A 341 11.74 1.84 -33.32
C VAL A 341 10.34 1.44 -32.81
N PRO A 342 9.84 0.23 -33.00
CA PRO A 342 8.43 -0.11 -32.76
C PRO A 342 8.06 -0.10 -31.25
N VAL A 343 8.18 1.07 -30.60
CA VAL A 343 7.92 1.32 -29.19
C VAL A 343 6.69 2.20 -29.06
N MET A 344 5.69 1.73 -28.32
CA MET A 344 4.47 2.49 -28.02
C MET A 344 4.74 3.44 -26.84
N THR A 345 4.24 4.66 -26.94
CA THR A 345 4.48 5.73 -25.93
C THR A 345 3.29 5.93 -25.02
N ILE A 346 3.55 6.02 -23.72
CA ILE A 346 2.53 6.32 -22.68
C ILE A 346 2.88 7.63 -22.00
N ALA A 347 1.97 8.60 -22.00
CA ALA A 347 2.09 9.84 -21.24
C ALA A 347 1.51 9.63 -19.85
N GLU A 348 2.32 9.79 -18.79
CA GLU A 348 1.90 9.61 -17.42
C GLU A 348 1.52 10.92 -16.73
N GLY A 349 0.70 10.78 -15.67
CA GLY A 349 0.33 11.92 -14.83
C GLY A 349 -0.55 12.97 -15.53
N VAL A 350 -1.29 12.58 -16.57
CA VAL A 350 -2.23 13.47 -17.26
C VAL A 350 -3.38 13.82 -16.32
N GLU A 351 -3.49 15.10 -15.92
CA GLU A 351 -4.49 15.57 -14.95
C GLU A 351 -5.62 16.38 -15.57
N SER A 352 -5.43 16.88 -16.81
CA SER A 352 -6.40 17.75 -17.48
C SER A 352 -6.64 17.33 -18.94
N ARG A 353 -7.77 17.80 -19.48
CA ARG A 353 -8.11 17.65 -20.88
C ARG A 353 -7.09 18.30 -21.80
N ASP A 354 -6.63 19.50 -21.45
CA ASP A 354 -5.67 20.26 -22.25
C ASP A 354 -4.33 19.53 -22.36
N GLU A 355 -3.88 18.86 -21.28
CA GLU A 355 -2.71 17.99 -21.32
C GLU A 355 -2.93 16.77 -22.21
N ALA A 356 -4.09 16.11 -22.12
CA ALA A 356 -4.42 14.97 -22.95
C ALA A 356 -4.44 15.33 -24.44
N GLU A 357 -5.05 16.43 -24.82
CA GLU A 357 -5.06 16.95 -26.19
C GLU A 357 -3.65 17.30 -26.69
N ALA A 358 -2.83 17.94 -25.83
CA ALA A 358 -1.44 18.24 -26.16
C ALA A 358 -0.57 16.99 -26.35
N CYS A 359 -0.78 15.94 -25.53
CA CYS A 359 -0.11 14.65 -25.69
C CYS A 359 -0.51 13.98 -27.01
N LEU A 360 -1.79 13.98 -27.37
CA LEU A 360 -2.28 13.49 -28.66
C LEU A 360 -1.64 14.24 -29.84
N ASP A 361 -1.57 15.57 -29.78
CA ASP A 361 -0.92 16.41 -30.79
C ASP A 361 0.60 16.15 -30.92
N LEU A 362 1.25 15.80 -29.80
CA LEU A 362 2.65 15.39 -29.79
C LEU A 362 2.88 14.00 -30.36
N GLY A 363 1.81 13.24 -30.53
CA GLY A 363 1.84 11.91 -31.12
C GLY A 363 1.95 10.77 -30.12
N PHE A 364 1.74 11.00 -28.83
CA PHE A 364 1.66 9.91 -27.85
C PHE A 364 0.55 8.94 -28.21
N ASP A 365 0.81 7.64 -28.04
CA ASP A 365 -0.16 6.58 -28.36
C ASP A 365 -1.20 6.43 -27.25
N MET A 366 -0.77 6.51 -25.99
CA MET A 366 -1.58 6.24 -24.81
C MET A 366 -1.37 7.29 -23.74
N GLY A 367 -2.31 7.35 -22.79
CA GLY A 367 -2.23 8.22 -21.64
C GLY A 367 -2.73 7.55 -20.38
N GLN A 368 -2.11 7.93 -19.25
CA GLN A 368 -2.47 7.53 -17.91
C GLN A 368 -2.45 8.75 -17.00
N GLY A 369 -3.40 8.83 -16.08
CA GLY A 369 -3.47 9.94 -15.13
C GLY A 369 -4.86 10.14 -14.56
N TYR A 370 -5.00 11.08 -13.63
CA TYR A 370 -6.28 11.32 -12.94
C TYR A 370 -7.38 11.83 -13.86
N TYR A 371 -7.02 12.41 -14.99
CA TYR A 371 -8.00 12.82 -16.02
C TYR A 371 -8.74 11.61 -16.59
N PHE A 372 -8.04 10.49 -16.84
CA PHE A 372 -8.63 9.27 -17.38
C PHE A 372 -9.24 8.38 -16.29
N GLY A 373 -8.66 8.39 -15.10
CA GLY A 373 -9.17 7.63 -13.96
C GLY A 373 -8.19 7.57 -12.81
N ARG A 374 -8.73 7.60 -11.59
CA ARG A 374 -7.92 7.33 -10.39
C ARG A 374 -7.77 5.83 -10.18
N PRO A 375 -6.68 5.36 -9.56
CA PRO A 375 -6.55 3.97 -9.15
C PRO A 375 -7.73 3.55 -8.27
N LYS A 376 -8.37 2.40 -8.59
CA LYS A 376 -9.51 1.85 -7.85
C LYS A 376 -9.28 0.36 -7.58
N PRO A 377 -9.84 -0.19 -6.49
CA PRO A 377 -9.80 -1.64 -6.25
C PRO A 377 -10.59 -2.39 -7.32
N ALA A 378 -10.28 -3.68 -7.53
CA ALA A 378 -10.93 -4.56 -8.51
C ALA A 378 -12.46 -4.50 -8.47
N ALA A 379 -13.04 -4.55 -7.26
CA ALA A 379 -14.49 -4.49 -7.05
C ALA A 379 -15.19 -3.25 -7.65
N ALA A 380 -14.46 -2.18 -7.93
CA ALA A 380 -15.02 -1.00 -8.58
C ALA A 380 -15.21 -1.18 -10.10
N TYR A 381 -14.65 -2.25 -10.67
CA TYR A 381 -14.70 -2.58 -12.11
C TYR A 381 -15.58 -3.82 -12.41
N GLU A 382 -16.04 -4.55 -11.39
CA GLU A 382 -16.79 -5.81 -11.52
C GLU A 382 -18.22 -5.66 -12.12
N THR A 383 -18.61 -4.47 -12.53
CA THR A 383 -19.95 -4.22 -13.12
C THR A 383 -20.05 -4.50 -14.62
N SER A 384 -19.02 -4.98 -15.29
CA SER A 384 -19.04 -5.35 -16.70
C SER A 384 -19.00 -6.87 -16.88
N ASP A 385 -19.96 -7.37 -17.64
CA ASP A 385 -20.30 -8.79 -17.91
C ASP A 385 -19.21 -9.61 -18.65
N ASN A 386 -17.99 -9.79 -18.13
CA ASN A 386 -17.15 -10.90 -18.59
C ASN A 386 -15.87 -11.14 -17.76
N PRO A 387 -15.82 -12.09 -16.82
CA PRO A 387 -14.60 -12.42 -16.08
C PRO A 387 -13.66 -13.29 -16.91
N LEU A 388 -12.36 -12.93 -16.97
CA LEU A 388 -11.29 -13.70 -17.63
C LEU A 388 -10.87 -14.99 -16.90
N ILE A 389 -11.21 -15.13 -15.63
CA ILE A 389 -10.77 -16.25 -14.80
C ILE A 389 -12.00 -16.96 -14.21
N PRO A 390 -12.19 -18.27 -14.42
CA PRO A 390 -13.18 -19.03 -13.67
C PRO A 390 -12.72 -19.10 -12.22
N VAL A 391 -13.54 -18.56 -11.31
CA VAL A 391 -13.37 -18.72 -9.87
C VAL A 391 -13.38 -20.22 -9.58
N SER A 392 -12.23 -20.82 -9.27
CA SER A 392 -12.14 -22.18 -8.76
C SER A 392 -12.77 -22.23 -7.39
N ASN A 393 -13.91 -22.92 -7.28
CA ASN A 393 -14.55 -23.27 -6.03
C ASN A 393 -13.65 -24.18 -5.16
#